data_8de0bd0e0f888d093ae6d23bc89389ca
#
_entry.id   8de0bd0e0f888d093ae6d23bc89389ca
#
_cell.length_a   1.000
_cell.length_b   1.000
_cell.length_c   1.000
_cell.angle_alpha   90.00
_cell.angle_beta   90.00
_cell.angle_gamma   90.00
#
_symmetry.space_group_name_H-M   'P 1'
#
loop_
_entity.id
_entity.type
_entity.pdbx_description
1 polymer ?
#
loop_
_entity_poly.entity_id
_entity_poly.type
_entity_poly.pdbx_seq_one_letter_code
_entity_poly.pdbx_strand_id
1 'polypeptide(L)'
;MRITHVVRQFHPAVGGMENVVENLASTQCAKGHDVRVVTLDRIFNAPKQRRLPKHEWFNGFEIVRIPYFGSTRYPIAMSVIRHIKGADIVHVHGIDFFFDYLAWTAPLHRRKLVVSTHGGFFHTAFAGALKKLYFQSVTRLSLSWYSGVAAVSASDDDMFGRVRTRGRRLIENGVDTDKFFDTASTVPAKRLLAIGRLAGNKRLDRAIRFVAALRRIDPQWTLAIAGRTWDTAGADLHALAKSLDADEAVQIVQEPSDEDIRALMATCSIVVSSSEYEGFGLTVIEGMSAGLWPVMSNIPPFRQLVEKTRVGTLLDFDDADGAARHFLSQWPRIAGDYDATRRRAIDAAAAFQWRRVGEKYESLYRSVLGQEVRAILDVPILVRTSPEAIWLLDDRFERGKPTLVAFANAHTLNRTVADPAAHSILDRAIVFNDGIGVDIASRLLFGRAFPENLNGTDFMPHYLRQTKNRYRIFMVGAKPGVVDRAAAQLAVAAPGHEIVGHSHGYVPAEETGALIERIRRSSADILLVAMGNPSQEAWLNAHLADSGCRLGFGVGALFDFLAGDVPRAPEWVRSVRLEWTYRLMREPGRLWRRYLVDMPIFLTRIVRQWLNGARVSRVPPS
;
A
#
# COMPACT_ATOMS: atom_id res chain seq x y z
N MET A 1 16.84 5.73 -4.29
CA MET A 1 17.48 4.69 -3.44
C MET A 1 18.18 3.70 -4.35
N ARG A 2 19.27 3.10 -3.87
CA ARG A 2 19.88 1.93 -4.51
C ARG A 2 19.30 0.67 -3.89
N ILE A 3 18.56 -0.11 -4.70
CA ILE A 3 17.82 -1.29 -4.26
C ILE A 3 18.44 -2.51 -4.93
N THR A 4 18.84 -3.52 -4.16
CA THR A 4 19.33 -4.78 -4.71
C THR A 4 18.35 -5.89 -4.32
N HIS A 5 17.63 -6.43 -5.31
CA HIS A 5 16.84 -7.64 -5.15
C HIS A 5 17.74 -8.87 -5.21
N VAL A 6 17.50 -9.83 -4.33
CA VAL A 6 18.22 -11.11 -4.31
C VAL A 6 17.19 -12.23 -4.42
N VAL A 7 17.28 -13.01 -5.47
CA VAL A 7 16.32 -14.08 -5.78
C VAL A 7 17.03 -15.29 -6.38
N ARG A 8 16.55 -16.48 -6.07
CA ARG A 8 17.19 -17.74 -6.47
C ARG A 8 17.14 -17.99 -7.97
N GLN A 9 16.01 -17.71 -8.61
CA GLN A 9 15.81 -17.81 -10.05
C GLN A 9 15.23 -16.49 -10.57
N PHE A 10 15.60 -16.12 -11.77
CA PHE A 10 15.09 -14.93 -12.45
C PHE A 10 15.24 -15.07 -13.97
N HIS A 11 14.73 -14.10 -14.73
CA HIS A 11 14.77 -14.11 -16.21
C HIS A 11 16.01 -14.84 -16.78
N PRO A 12 15.86 -15.75 -17.74
CA PRO A 12 14.66 -16.13 -18.49
C PRO A 12 13.81 -17.23 -17.81
N ALA A 13 14.08 -17.60 -16.56
CA ALA A 13 13.18 -18.46 -15.82
C ALA A 13 11.85 -17.73 -15.51
N VAL A 14 10.73 -18.42 -15.72
CA VAL A 14 9.38 -17.88 -15.52
C VAL A 14 8.70 -18.61 -14.37
N GLY A 15 8.23 -17.87 -13.38
CA GLY A 15 7.49 -18.39 -12.22
C GLY A 15 6.83 -17.26 -11.45
N GLY A 16 6.04 -17.61 -10.43
CA GLY A 16 5.30 -16.62 -9.65
C GLY A 16 6.20 -15.62 -8.92
N MET A 17 7.31 -16.09 -8.33
CA MET A 17 8.27 -15.24 -7.63
C MET A 17 9.07 -14.36 -8.60
N GLU A 18 9.50 -14.93 -9.70
CA GLU A 18 10.23 -14.27 -10.78
C GLU A 18 9.42 -13.10 -11.34
N ASN A 19 8.14 -13.32 -11.64
CA ASN A 19 7.22 -12.27 -12.11
C ASN A 19 7.01 -11.16 -11.07
N VAL A 20 6.93 -11.50 -9.78
CA VAL A 20 6.82 -10.49 -8.71
C VAL A 20 8.07 -9.62 -8.65
N VAL A 21 9.26 -10.23 -8.71
CA VAL A 21 10.53 -9.47 -8.68
C VAL A 21 10.67 -8.59 -9.91
N GLU A 22 10.32 -9.09 -11.08
CA GLU A 22 10.37 -8.34 -12.34
C GLU A 22 9.48 -7.08 -12.29
N ASN A 23 8.22 -7.26 -11.96
CA ASN A 23 7.26 -6.14 -11.92
C ASN A 23 7.60 -5.13 -10.81
N LEU A 24 8.06 -5.61 -9.64
CA LEU A 24 8.49 -4.73 -8.56
C LEU A 24 9.73 -3.93 -8.95
N ALA A 25 10.76 -4.57 -9.53
CA ALA A 25 11.98 -3.92 -10.00
C ALA A 25 11.67 -2.89 -11.09
N SER A 26 10.85 -3.24 -12.09
CA SER A 26 10.42 -2.33 -13.16
C SER A 26 9.66 -1.12 -12.62
N THR A 27 8.73 -1.34 -11.67
CA THR A 27 7.98 -0.26 -11.01
C THR A 27 8.90 0.69 -10.25
N GLN A 28 9.94 0.16 -9.60
CA GLN A 28 10.93 0.95 -8.86
C GLN A 28 11.85 1.74 -9.81
N CYS A 29 12.27 1.14 -10.92
CA CYS A 29 13.02 1.85 -11.97
C CYS A 29 12.22 3.01 -12.56
N ALA A 30 10.95 2.80 -12.87
CA ALA A 30 10.06 3.85 -13.36
C ALA A 30 9.89 5.02 -12.37
N LYS A 31 10.10 4.77 -11.06
CA LYS A 31 10.13 5.81 -10.01
C LYS A 31 11.52 6.45 -9.79
N GLY A 32 12.51 6.15 -10.64
CA GLY A 32 13.85 6.72 -10.58
C GLY A 32 14.75 6.11 -9.49
N HIS A 33 14.49 4.88 -9.06
CA HIS A 33 15.41 4.15 -8.19
C HIS A 33 16.49 3.44 -9.01
N ASP A 34 17.70 3.32 -8.46
CA ASP A 34 18.79 2.49 -9.01
C ASP A 34 18.58 1.05 -8.55
N VAL A 35 18.14 0.19 -9.47
CA VAL A 35 17.72 -1.18 -9.15
C VAL A 35 18.65 -2.19 -9.78
N ARG A 36 19.00 -3.22 -9.01
CA ARG A 36 19.76 -4.39 -9.44
C ARG A 36 19.09 -5.66 -8.97
N VAL A 37 19.09 -6.70 -9.80
CA VAL A 37 18.66 -8.06 -9.43
C VAL A 37 19.86 -8.98 -9.42
N VAL A 38 20.15 -9.61 -8.28
CA VAL A 38 21.18 -10.65 -8.14
C VAL A 38 20.52 -12.01 -8.09
N THR A 39 20.90 -12.91 -9.00
CA THR A 39 20.33 -14.25 -9.13
C THR A 39 21.38 -15.29 -9.48
N LEU A 40 20.99 -16.56 -9.58
CA LEU A 40 21.90 -17.65 -9.93
C LEU A 40 22.12 -17.74 -11.45
N ASP A 41 23.27 -18.33 -11.84
CA ASP A 41 23.75 -18.36 -13.22
C ASP A 41 23.15 -19.49 -14.09
N ARG A 42 22.24 -20.31 -13.54
CA ARG A 42 21.64 -21.48 -14.23
C ARG A 42 20.14 -21.63 -13.91
N ILE A 43 19.36 -22.08 -14.89
CA ILE A 43 17.94 -22.43 -14.71
C ILE A 43 17.83 -23.86 -14.20
N PHE A 44 17.09 -24.07 -13.09
CA PHE A 44 17.06 -25.37 -12.39
C PHE A 44 16.48 -26.52 -13.20
N ASN A 45 15.44 -26.28 -13.99
CA ASN A 45 14.70 -27.31 -14.72
C ASN A 45 15.03 -27.32 -16.23
N ALA A 46 16.12 -26.69 -16.64
CA ALA A 46 16.52 -26.71 -18.04
C ALA A 46 17.22 -28.03 -18.41
N PRO A 47 16.93 -28.64 -19.57
CA PRO A 47 17.52 -29.91 -20.00
C PRO A 47 19.06 -29.89 -20.14
N LYS A 48 19.62 -28.73 -20.42
CA LYS A 48 21.06 -28.45 -20.42
C LYS A 48 21.34 -27.29 -19.48
N GLN A 49 22.06 -27.54 -18.39
CA GLN A 49 22.48 -26.50 -17.43
C GLN A 49 23.52 -25.55 -18.02
N ARG A 50 23.16 -24.85 -19.10
CA ARG A 50 24.02 -23.81 -19.69
C ARG A 50 24.06 -22.60 -18.75
N ARG A 51 25.28 -22.11 -18.48
CA ARG A 51 25.45 -20.84 -17.75
C ARG A 51 24.89 -19.68 -18.55
N LEU A 52 24.11 -18.84 -17.88
CA LEU A 52 23.60 -17.60 -18.42
C LEU A 52 24.65 -16.47 -18.38
N PRO A 53 24.51 -15.40 -19.17
CA PRO A 53 25.41 -14.24 -19.13
C PRO A 53 25.49 -13.67 -17.72
N LYS A 54 26.70 -13.29 -17.29
CA LYS A 54 26.95 -12.78 -15.94
C LYS A 54 26.24 -11.45 -15.67
N HIS A 55 26.19 -10.58 -16.67
CA HIS A 55 25.52 -9.28 -16.62
C HIS A 55 24.56 -9.16 -17.79
N GLU A 56 23.41 -8.59 -17.54
CA GLU A 56 22.38 -8.33 -18.56
C GLU A 56 21.56 -7.11 -18.12
N TRP A 57 21.21 -6.24 -19.07
CA TRP A 57 20.25 -5.18 -18.87
C TRP A 57 18.87 -5.65 -19.29
N PHE A 58 17.89 -5.46 -18.42
CA PHE A 58 16.53 -5.95 -18.63
C PHE A 58 15.52 -4.96 -18.02
N ASN A 59 14.57 -4.47 -18.79
CA ASN A 59 13.49 -3.57 -18.35
C ASN A 59 13.99 -2.37 -17.49
N GLY A 60 15.17 -1.81 -17.81
CA GLY A 60 15.71 -0.63 -17.15
C GLY A 60 16.56 -0.91 -15.89
N PHE A 61 16.81 -2.17 -15.53
CA PHE A 61 17.68 -2.55 -14.42
C PHE A 61 18.73 -3.61 -14.81
N GLU A 62 19.78 -3.70 -14.00
CA GLU A 62 20.86 -4.68 -14.18
C GLU A 62 20.52 -6.01 -13.53
N ILE A 63 20.66 -7.12 -14.28
CA ILE A 63 20.68 -8.49 -13.75
C ILE A 63 22.12 -8.92 -13.58
N VAL A 64 22.50 -9.36 -12.38
CA VAL A 64 23.81 -9.94 -12.08
C VAL A 64 23.63 -11.41 -11.72
N ARG A 65 24.22 -12.31 -12.52
CA ARG A 65 24.14 -13.76 -12.27
C ARG A 65 25.41 -14.27 -11.63
N ILE A 66 25.24 -15.03 -10.53
CA ILE A 66 26.34 -15.54 -9.74
C ILE A 66 26.36 -17.07 -9.74
N PRO A 67 27.55 -17.69 -9.72
CA PRO A 67 27.68 -19.14 -9.66
C PRO A 67 27.28 -19.66 -8.27
N TYR A 68 26.77 -20.89 -8.25
CA TYR A 68 26.43 -21.60 -7.01
C TYR A 68 27.01 -23.00 -7.00
N PHE A 69 27.09 -23.57 -5.80
CA PHE A 69 27.47 -24.94 -5.50
C PHE A 69 26.32 -25.69 -4.81
N GLY A 70 26.38 -27.01 -4.79
CA GLY A 70 25.37 -27.83 -4.13
C GLY A 70 24.13 -28.11 -4.98
N SER A 71 23.03 -28.40 -4.32
CA SER A 71 21.78 -28.79 -4.98
C SER A 71 20.92 -27.59 -5.37
N THR A 72 20.01 -27.79 -6.33
CA THR A 72 19.00 -26.78 -6.71
C THR A 72 17.99 -26.49 -5.60
N ARG A 73 17.89 -27.37 -4.59
CA ARG A 73 16.99 -27.16 -3.44
C ARG A 73 17.55 -26.15 -2.44
N TYR A 74 18.90 -26.16 -2.23
CA TYR A 74 19.60 -25.22 -1.34
C TYR A 74 20.94 -24.83 -1.98
N PRO A 75 20.93 -23.94 -2.97
CA PRO A 75 22.13 -23.55 -3.73
C PRO A 75 23.00 -22.59 -2.92
N ILE A 76 24.26 -22.94 -2.72
CA ILE A 76 25.24 -22.15 -1.96
C ILE A 76 25.92 -21.17 -2.89
N ALA A 77 25.72 -19.86 -2.71
CA ALA A 77 26.24 -18.79 -3.57
C ALA A 77 26.79 -17.61 -2.76
N MET A 78 27.89 -17.84 -2.04
CA MET A 78 28.49 -16.87 -1.10
C MET A 78 28.95 -15.57 -1.74
N SER A 79 29.21 -15.55 -3.05
CA SER A 79 29.63 -14.35 -3.79
C SER A 79 28.59 -13.23 -3.80
N VAL A 80 27.33 -13.49 -3.43
CA VAL A 80 26.25 -12.49 -3.31
C VAL A 80 26.67 -11.27 -2.48
N ILE A 81 27.47 -11.47 -1.43
CA ILE A 81 27.94 -10.38 -0.55
C ILE A 81 28.74 -9.29 -1.29
N ARG A 82 29.40 -9.65 -2.41
CA ARG A 82 30.13 -8.69 -3.24
C ARG A 82 29.21 -7.80 -4.06
N HIS A 83 28.04 -8.31 -4.43
CA HIS A 83 27.08 -7.66 -5.34
C HIS A 83 26.05 -6.79 -4.62
N ILE A 84 25.95 -6.88 -3.29
CA ILE A 84 25.10 -6.01 -2.46
C ILE A 84 25.84 -4.76 -1.92
N LYS A 85 27.12 -4.58 -2.27
CA LYS A 85 27.91 -3.39 -1.86
C LYS A 85 27.26 -2.13 -2.42
N GLY A 86 27.13 -1.12 -1.57
CA GLY A 86 26.52 0.17 -1.95
C GLY A 86 25.00 0.20 -1.97
N ALA A 87 24.28 -0.93 -1.85
CA ALA A 87 22.84 -0.92 -1.73
C ALA A 87 22.36 -0.17 -0.46
N ASP A 88 21.33 0.64 -0.59
CA ASP A 88 20.62 1.22 0.55
C ASP A 88 19.71 0.15 1.18
N ILE A 89 19.05 -0.65 0.34
CA ILE A 89 18.20 -1.78 0.70
C ILE A 89 18.66 -3.03 -0.06
N VAL A 90 18.75 -4.14 0.65
CA VAL A 90 18.87 -5.48 0.07
C VAL A 90 17.58 -6.23 0.35
N HIS A 91 16.82 -6.50 -0.72
CA HIS A 91 15.52 -7.16 -0.65
C HIS A 91 15.64 -8.62 -1.09
N VAL A 92 15.52 -9.53 -0.16
CA VAL A 92 15.59 -10.98 -0.39
C VAL A 92 14.20 -11.53 -0.66
N HIS A 93 14.07 -12.40 -1.67
CA HIS A 93 12.82 -13.02 -2.05
C HIS A 93 12.84 -14.50 -1.72
N GLY A 94 11.97 -14.89 -0.79
CA GLY A 94 11.85 -16.26 -0.29
C GLY A 94 12.78 -16.59 0.87
N ILE A 95 12.57 -17.78 1.44
CA ILE A 95 13.33 -18.33 2.57
C ILE A 95 14.22 -19.45 2.05
N ASP A 96 15.47 -19.13 1.75
CA ASP A 96 16.45 -20.06 1.18
C ASP A 96 17.88 -19.71 1.68
N PHE A 97 18.91 -20.22 1.00
CA PHE A 97 20.30 -19.92 1.31
C PHE A 97 20.60 -18.42 1.40
N PHE A 98 20.09 -17.61 0.46
CA PHE A 98 20.34 -16.17 0.48
C PHE A 98 19.77 -15.49 1.71
N PHE A 99 18.58 -15.93 2.14
CA PHE A 99 17.95 -15.43 3.34
C PHE A 99 18.81 -15.64 4.58
N ASP A 100 19.29 -16.86 4.81
CA ASP A 100 20.10 -17.17 5.99
C ASP A 100 21.51 -16.59 5.90
N TYR A 101 22.16 -16.73 4.75
CA TYR A 101 23.53 -16.27 4.55
C TYR A 101 23.67 -14.75 4.70
N LEU A 102 22.75 -13.98 4.12
CA LEU A 102 22.77 -12.53 4.25
C LEU A 102 22.42 -12.08 5.68
N ALA A 103 21.53 -12.77 6.37
CA ALA A 103 21.26 -12.52 7.78
C ALA A 103 22.51 -12.70 8.64
N TRP A 104 23.19 -13.84 8.52
CA TRP A 104 24.33 -14.17 9.36
C TRP A 104 25.60 -13.36 9.03
N THR A 105 25.70 -12.88 7.81
CA THR A 105 26.77 -11.96 7.38
C THR A 105 26.41 -10.48 7.56
N ALA A 106 25.25 -10.15 8.13
CA ALA A 106 24.82 -8.77 8.36
C ALA A 106 25.83 -7.89 9.14
N PRO A 107 26.54 -8.41 10.17
CA PRO A 107 27.60 -7.64 10.84
C PRO A 107 28.74 -7.23 9.91
N LEU A 108 29.04 -8.02 8.86
CA LEU A 108 30.11 -7.76 7.90
C LEU A 108 29.69 -6.73 6.84
N HIS A 109 28.53 -6.91 6.22
CA HIS A 109 28.08 -6.04 5.12
C HIS A 109 27.32 -4.81 5.60
N ARG A 110 26.71 -4.83 6.79
CA ARG A 110 25.98 -3.71 7.43
C ARG A 110 24.87 -3.09 6.54
N ARG A 111 24.30 -3.88 5.62
CA ARG A 111 23.19 -3.42 4.75
C ARG A 111 21.86 -3.65 5.42
N LYS A 112 20.90 -2.80 5.11
CA LYS A 112 19.50 -2.95 5.56
C LYS A 112 18.83 -4.06 4.79
N LEU A 113 18.42 -5.11 5.48
CA LEU A 113 17.79 -6.29 4.89
C LEU A 113 16.27 -6.19 4.99
N VAL A 114 15.60 -6.48 3.89
CA VAL A 114 14.14 -6.67 3.80
C VAL A 114 13.91 -8.05 3.18
N VAL A 115 12.86 -8.76 3.58
CA VAL A 115 12.47 -10.04 2.98
C VAL A 115 11.00 -10.05 2.59
N SER A 116 10.70 -10.60 1.39
CA SER A 116 9.35 -11.03 0.99
C SER A 116 9.22 -12.54 1.16
N THR A 117 8.15 -12.99 1.83
CA THR A 117 8.02 -14.38 2.31
C THR A 117 7.69 -15.40 1.23
N HIS A 118 6.90 -15.03 0.22
CA HIS A 118 6.47 -15.87 -0.92
C HIS A 118 6.00 -17.27 -0.55
N GLY A 119 5.25 -17.41 0.55
CA GLY A 119 4.65 -18.66 0.97
C GLY A 119 5.56 -19.63 1.74
N GLY A 120 6.86 -19.34 1.82
CA GLY A 120 7.82 -20.20 2.51
C GLY A 120 7.90 -21.64 1.93
N PHE A 121 8.63 -22.54 2.59
CA PHE A 121 8.83 -23.93 2.15
C PHE A 121 7.82 -24.94 2.77
N PHE A 122 6.70 -24.47 3.32
CA PHE A 122 5.73 -25.33 4.03
C PHE A 122 4.73 -26.04 3.12
N HIS A 123 4.67 -25.70 1.83
CA HIS A 123 3.70 -26.27 0.89
C HIS A 123 3.94 -27.75 0.53
N THR A 124 5.04 -28.36 0.98
CA THR A 124 5.29 -29.78 0.77
C THR A 124 5.20 -30.57 2.08
N ALA A 125 4.48 -31.68 2.09
CA ALA A 125 4.28 -32.56 3.26
C ALA A 125 5.59 -33.22 3.76
N PHE A 126 6.66 -33.20 2.96
CA PHE A 126 7.94 -33.81 3.28
C PHE A 126 8.61 -33.14 4.47
N ALA A 127 9.04 -33.93 5.47
CA ALA A 127 9.78 -33.48 6.68
C ALA A 127 9.10 -32.37 7.51
N GLY A 128 7.79 -32.42 7.69
CA GLY A 128 7.01 -31.37 8.35
C GLY A 128 7.50 -30.96 9.75
N ALA A 129 7.87 -31.94 10.59
CA ALA A 129 8.40 -31.68 11.94
C ALA A 129 9.77 -30.95 11.91
N LEU A 130 10.68 -31.39 11.02
CA LEU A 130 11.99 -30.77 10.85
C LEU A 130 11.88 -29.34 10.30
N LYS A 131 10.97 -29.12 9.34
CA LYS A 131 10.67 -27.78 8.82
C LYS A 131 10.13 -26.86 9.89
N LYS A 132 9.23 -27.34 10.74
CA LYS A 132 8.68 -26.57 11.86
C LYS A 132 9.77 -26.19 12.87
N LEU A 133 10.67 -27.13 13.20
CA LEU A 133 11.80 -26.86 14.07
C LEU A 133 12.75 -25.83 13.45
N TYR A 134 13.09 -25.99 12.16
CA TYR A 134 13.93 -25.04 11.43
C TYR A 134 13.31 -23.64 11.41
N PHE A 135 12.01 -23.54 11.16
CA PHE A 135 11.29 -22.27 11.15
C PHE A 135 11.28 -21.59 12.52
N GLN A 136 11.06 -22.34 13.59
CA GLN A 136 11.03 -21.82 14.96
C GLN A 136 12.41 -21.45 15.51
N SER A 137 13.49 -22.02 14.97
CA SER A 137 14.85 -21.80 15.41
C SER A 137 15.66 -20.95 14.42
N VAL A 138 16.09 -21.55 13.30
CA VAL A 138 16.99 -20.92 12.33
C VAL A 138 16.32 -19.72 11.64
N THR A 139 15.11 -19.90 11.13
CA THR A 139 14.41 -18.80 10.45
C THR A 139 14.12 -17.64 11.41
N ARG A 140 13.74 -17.94 12.65
CA ARG A 140 13.54 -16.91 13.69
C ARG A 140 14.83 -16.13 13.98
N LEU A 141 15.97 -16.83 14.09
CA LEU A 141 17.29 -16.21 14.30
C LEU A 141 17.69 -15.34 13.10
N SER A 142 17.55 -15.87 11.89
CA SER A 142 17.85 -15.12 10.66
C SER A 142 16.95 -13.89 10.52
N LEU A 143 15.64 -13.99 10.82
CA LEU A 143 14.70 -12.86 10.80
C LEU A 143 15.11 -11.74 11.75
N SER A 144 15.83 -12.00 12.83
CA SER A 144 16.26 -10.96 13.77
C SER A 144 17.18 -9.91 13.11
N TRP A 145 17.88 -10.28 12.05
CA TRP A 145 18.76 -9.41 11.27
C TRP A 145 18.03 -8.62 10.16
N TYR A 146 16.81 -9.01 9.83
CA TYR A 146 16.01 -8.28 8.85
C TYR A 146 15.35 -7.06 9.49
N SER A 147 15.48 -5.91 8.87
CA SER A 147 14.85 -4.66 9.32
C SER A 147 13.38 -4.56 8.92
N GLY A 148 12.96 -5.27 7.87
CA GLY A 148 11.57 -5.32 7.39
C GLY A 148 11.19 -6.69 6.83
N VAL A 149 9.92 -7.06 7.00
CA VAL A 149 9.34 -8.30 6.47
C VAL A 149 8.05 -7.95 5.72
N ALA A 150 7.99 -8.28 4.44
CA ALA A 150 6.79 -8.20 3.63
C ALA A 150 6.14 -9.58 3.55
N ALA A 151 5.04 -9.78 4.27
CA ALA A 151 4.20 -10.96 4.11
C ALA A 151 3.35 -10.78 2.84
N VAL A 152 3.41 -11.72 1.91
CA VAL A 152 2.73 -11.58 0.60
C VAL A 152 1.30 -12.12 0.60
N SER A 153 0.87 -12.74 1.69
CA SER A 153 -0.50 -13.20 1.92
C SER A 153 -0.84 -13.12 3.41
N ALA A 154 -2.13 -13.12 3.74
CA ALA A 154 -2.59 -13.17 5.13
C ALA A 154 -2.12 -14.46 5.85
N SER A 155 -2.07 -15.59 5.14
CA SER A 155 -1.52 -16.84 5.68
C SER A 155 -0.03 -16.72 6.03
N ASP A 156 0.75 -16.03 5.19
CA ASP A 156 2.16 -15.73 5.49
C ASP A 156 2.26 -14.77 6.69
N ASP A 157 1.41 -13.74 6.75
CA ASP A 157 1.41 -12.79 7.84
C ASP A 157 1.13 -13.47 9.18
N ASP A 158 0.15 -14.35 9.25
CA ASP A 158 -0.15 -15.15 10.44
C ASP A 158 1.00 -16.07 10.82
N MET A 159 1.58 -16.78 9.83
CA MET A 159 2.68 -17.72 10.05
C MET A 159 3.93 -16.99 10.58
N PHE A 160 4.37 -15.95 9.91
CA PHE A 160 5.55 -15.18 10.31
C PHE A 160 5.30 -14.33 11.57
N GLY A 161 4.05 -14.01 11.88
CA GLY A 161 3.63 -13.38 13.12
C GLY A 161 4.00 -14.15 14.36
N ARG A 162 4.06 -15.49 14.28
CA ARG A 162 4.45 -16.38 15.38
C ARG A 162 5.93 -16.32 15.73
N VAL A 163 6.78 -15.91 14.79
CA VAL A 163 8.24 -15.82 14.96
C VAL A 163 8.78 -14.39 14.98
N ARG A 164 8.01 -13.43 14.44
CA ARG A 164 8.37 -12.02 14.41
C ARG A 164 7.15 -11.11 14.38
N THR A 165 7.01 -10.23 15.39
CA THR A 165 5.90 -9.28 15.49
C THR A 165 6.24 -7.88 14.97
N ARG A 166 7.50 -7.43 15.10
CA ARG A 166 7.93 -6.07 14.73
C ARG A 166 8.45 -5.99 13.29
N GLY A 167 8.15 -4.89 12.60
CA GLY A 167 8.65 -4.60 11.25
C GLY A 167 8.06 -5.49 10.15
N ARG A 168 6.91 -6.16 10.42
CA ARG A 168 6.16 -6.96 9.46
C ARG A 168 5.02 -6.12 8.88
N ARG A 169 4.82 -6.23 7.57
CA ARG A 169 3.70 -5.62 6.86
C ARG A 169 3.11 -6.63 5.87
N LEU A 170 1.80 -6.68 5.79
CA LEU A 170 1.10 -7.40 4.74
C LEU A 170 1.15 -6.57 3.45
N ILE A 171 1.88 -7.06 2.47
CA ILE A 171 2.00 -6.46 1.13
C ILE A 171 1.70 -7.55 0.12
N GLU A 172 0.43 -7.69 -0.21
CA GLU A 172 -0.04 -8.65 -1.21
C GLU A 172 0.60 -8.37 -2.56
N ASN A 173 0.76 -9.41 -3.37
CA ASN A 173 1.36 -9.30 -4.70
C ASN A 173 0.55 -8.35 -5.59
N GLY A 174 1.26 -7.63 -6.46
CA GLY A 174 0.65 -6.86 -7.53
C GLY A 174 0.20 -7.74 -8.68
N VAL A 175 -0.67 -7.19 -9.49
CA VAL A 175 -1.15 -7.78 -10.75
C VAL A 175 -0.93 -6.76 -11.85
N ASP A 176 -0.56 -7.22 -13.03
CA ASP A 176 -0.53 -6.39 -14.24
C ASP A 176 -1.96 -6.19 -14.73
N THR A 177 -2.62 -5.17 -14.18
CA THR A 177 -4.00 -4.85 -14.52
C THR A 177 -4.12 -4.13 -15.86
N ASP A 178 -3.02 -3.63 -16.42
CA ASP A 178 -3.02 -2.91 -17.70
C ASP A 178 -2.99 -3.90 -18.87
N LYS A 179 -2.49 -5.10 -18.65
CA LYS A 179 -2.36 -6.16 -19.64
C LYS A 179 -3.67 -6.48 -20.37
N PHE A 180 -4.77 -6.58 -19.62
CA PHE A 180 -6.09 -6.93 -20.14
C PHE A 180 -7.15 -5.88 -19.79
N PHE A 181 -6.73 -4.65 -19.51
CA PHE A 181 -7.62 -3.58 -19.08
C PHE A 181 -8.81 -3.40 -19.99
N ASP A 182 -10.04 -3.48 -19.42
CA ASP A 182 -11.32 -3.19 -20.07
C ASP A 182 -11.61 -3.96 -21.37
N THR A 183 -11.10 -5.20 -21.49
CA THR A 183 -11.24 -6.02 -22.70
C THR A 183 -12.43 -6.98 -22.68
N ALA A 184 -13.15 -7.14 -21.56
CA ALA A 184 -14.32 -8.00 -21.49
C ALA A 184 -15.45 -7.57 -22.44
N SER A 185 -16.38 -8.51 -22.76
CA SER A 185 -17.58 -8.20 -23.54
C SER A 185 -18.26 -6.91 -23.03
N THR A 186 -18.71 -6.07 -23.93
CA THR A 186 -19.46 -4.85 -23.58
C THR A 186 -20.95 -5.11 -23.36
N VAL A 187 -21.42 -6.32 -23.67
CA VAL A 187 -22.80 -6.78 -23.45
C VAL A 187 -22.79 -8.05 -22.61
N PRO A 188 -23.85 -8.32 -21.82
CA PRO A 188 -23.94 -9.53 -21.02
C PRO A 188 -23.84 -10.78 -21.89
N ALA A 189 -22.77 -11.53 -21.78
CA ALA A 189 -22.55 -12.79 -22.49
C ALA A 189 -22.63 -13.98 -21.50
N LYS A 190 -23.42 -15.01 -21.84
CA LYS A 190 -23.52 -16.26 -21.09
C LYS A 190 -22.29 -17.15 -21.33
N ARG A 191 -21.10 -16.55 -21.19
CA ARG A 191 -19.83 -17.22 -21.43
C ARG A 191 -18.87 -16.99 -20.29
N LEU A 192 -18.35 -18.11 -19.76
CA LEU A 192 -17.37 -18.16 -18.69
C LEU A 192 -15.97 -18.35 -19.28
N LEU A 193 -14.96 -17.83 -18.58
CA LEU A 193 -13.54 -18.00 -18.93
C LEU A 193 -12.76 -18.49 -17.70
N ALA A 194 -12.14 -19.65 -17.80
CA ALA A 194 -11.17 -20.15 -16.82
C ALA A 194 -9.75 -19.95 -17.36
N ILE A 195 -8.92 -19.21 -16.59
CA ILE A 195 -7.53 -18.90 -16.99
C ILE A 195 -6.56 -19.51 -15.99
N GLY A 196 -5.51 -20.17 -16.51
CA GLY A 196 -4.42 -20.67 -15.66
C GLY A 196 -3.82 -21.97 -16.20
N ARG A 197 -2.82 -22.50 -15.48
CA ARG A 197 -2.23 -23.80 -15.85
C ARG A 197 -3.28 -24.89 -15.79
N LEU A 198 -3.24 -25.83 -16.74
CA LEU A 198 -4.05 -27.04 -16.70
C LEU A 198 -3.45 -27.97 -15.64
N ALA A 199 -3.83 -27.72 -14.39
CA ALA A 199 -3.25 -28.37 -13.21
C ALA A 199 -4.33 -28.88 -12.26
N GLY A 200 -4.09 -30.02 -11.59
CA GLY A 200 -5.05 -30.70 -10.73
C GLY A 200 -5.62 -29.81 -9.62
N ASN A 201 -4.82 -28.91 -9.04
CA ASN A 201 -5.29 -27.97 -8.02
C ASN A 201 -6.27 -26.92 -8.54
N LYS A 202 -6.33 -26.69 -9.86
CA LYS A 202 -7.28 -25.76 -10.50
C LYS A 202 -8.68 -26.35 -10.63
N ARG A 203 -8.80 -27.67 -10.49
CA ARG A 203 -10.07 -28.37 -10.51
C ARG A 203 -10.97 -27.94 -11.68
N LEU A 204 -10.36 -27.91 -12.89
CA LEU A 204 -11.09 -27.57 -14.12
C LEU A 204 -12.24 -28.56 -14.43
N ASP A 205 -12.16 -29.78 -13.90
CA ASP A 205 -13.24 -30.75 -13.88
C ASP A 205 -14.53 -30.19 -13.24
N ARG A 206 -14.40 -29.43 -12.14
CA ARG A 206 -15.53 -28.77 -11.46
C ARG A 206 -16.12 -27.66 -12.31
N ALA A 207 -15.29 -26.86 -13.02
CA ALA A 207 -15.79 -25.81 -13.92
C ALA A 207 -16.58 -26.41 -15.10
N ILE A 208 -16.14 -27.54 -15.65
CA ILE A 208 -16.86 -28.27 -16.71
C ILE A 208 -18.21 -28.81 -16.18
N ARG A 209 -18.25 -29.43 -15.00
CA ARG A 209 -19.49 -29.88 -14.35
C ARG A 209 -20.44 -28.72 -14.09
N PHE A 210 -19.92 -27.58 -13.66
CA PHE A 210 -20.70 -26.35 -13.41
C PHE A 210 -21.34 -25.85 -14.71
N VAL A 211 -20.59 -25.73 -15.82
CA VAL A 211 -21.20 -25.27 -17.07
C VAL A 211 -22.21 -26.30 -17.60
N ALA A 212 -21.97 -27.61 -17.45
CA ALA A 212 -22.93 -28.63 -17.79
C ALA A 212 -24.23 -28.50 -16.97
N ALA A 213 -24.13 -28.19 -15.67
CA ALA A 213 -25.28 -27.93 -14.81
C ALA A 213 -26.05 -26.63 -15.23
N LEU A 214 -25.32 -25.56 -15.60
CA LEU A 214 -25.93 -24.33 -16.14
C LEU A 214 -26.73 -24.65 -17.43
N ARG A 215 -26.16 -25.41 -18.33
CA ARG A 215 -26.77 -25.76 -19.62
C ARG A 215 -28.05 -26.59 -19.48
N ARG A 216 -28.17 -27.42 -18.46
CA ARG A 216 -29.43 -28.15 -18.19
C ARG A 216 -30.61 -27.21 -17.90
N ILE A 217 -30.32 -26.01 -17.41
CA ILE A 217 -31.33 -24.97 -17.12
C ILE A 217 -31.46 -24.00 -18.30
N ASP A 218 -30.33 -23.57 -18.87
CA ASP A 218 -30.24 -22.63 -19.98
C ASP A 218 -29.09 -23.03 -20.94
N PRO A 219 -29.42 -23.61 -22.11
CA PRO A 219 -28.42 -24.16 -23.05
C PRO A 219 -27.43 -23.14 -23.65
N GLN A 220 -27.65 -21.86 -23.47
CA GLN A 220 -26.78 -20.79 -24.03
C GLN A 220 -25.45 -20.63 -23.29
N TRP A 221 -25.29 -21.22 -22.10
CA TRP A 221 -24.05 -21.11 -21.33
C TRP A 221 -22.91 -21.90 -21.97
N THR A 222 -21.73 -21.23 -22.06
CA THR A 222 -20.50 -21.82 -22.59
C THR A 222 -19.32 -21.54 -21.68
N LEU A 223 -18.24 -22.32 -21.81
CA LEU A 223 -17.01 -22.20 -21.04
C LEU A 223 -15.79 -22.22 -21.97
N ALA A 224 -14.94 -21.21 -21.87
CA ALA A 224 -13.60 -21.26 -22.40
C ALA A 224 -12.59 -21.58 -21.29
N ILE A 225 -11.67 -22.50 -21.54
CA ILE A 225 -10.54 -22.85 -20.66
C ILE A 225 -9.27 -22.50 -21.41
N ALA A 226 -8.44 -21.61 -20.87
CA ALA A 226 -7.22 -21.13 -21.50
C ALA A 226 -6.01 -21.29 -20.58
N GLY A 227 -5.00 -22.05 -21.00
CA GLY A 227 -3.84 -22.24 -20.15
C GLY A 227 -2.76 -23.18 -20.67
N ARG A 228 -1.61 -23.11 -20.01
CA ARG A 228 -0.49 -24.01 -20.28
C ARG A 228 -0.71 -25.37 -19.64
N THR A 229 -0.37 -26.42 -20.38
CA THR A 229 -0.43 -27.81 -19.88
C THR A 229 0.59 -27.99 -18.75
N TRP A 230 0.16 -28.62 -17.64
CA TRP A 230 1.03 -28.87 -16.49
C TRP A 230 0.99 -30.33 -16.09
N ASP A 231 -0.04 -30.80 -15.40
CA ASP A 231 -0.26 -32.18 -14.96
C ASP A 231 -1.65 -32.73 -15.34
N THR A 232 -2.45 -31.90 -16.02
CA THR A 232 -3.77 -32.27 -16.53
C THR A 232 -3.76 -32.12 -18.05
N ALA A 233 -4.08 -33.22 -18.75
CA ALA A 233 -4.12 -33.18 -20.20
C ALA A 233 -5.43 -32.55 -20.71
N GLY A 234 -5.34 -31.75 -21.77
CA GLY A 234 -6.52 -31.17 -22.42
C GLY A 234 -7.49 -32.25 -22.94
N ALA A 235 -6.96 -33.40 -23.38
CA ALA A 235 -7.76 -34.52 -23.82
C ALA A 235 -8.68 -35.09 -22.72
N ASP A 236 -8.21 -35.14 -21.46
CA ASP A 236 -9.01 -35.60 -20.33
C ASP A 236 -10.18 -34.67 -20.03
N LEU A 237 -9.94 -33.37 -20.17
CA LEU A 237 -10.98 -32.34 -20.00
C LEU A 237 -12.02 -32.41 -21.13
N HIS A 238 -11.61 -32.65 -22.37
CA HIS A 238 -12.52 -32.88 -23.50
C HIS A 238 -13.35 -34.16 -23.30
N ALA A 239 -12.72 -35.26 -22.87
CA ALA A 239 -13.43 -36.49 -22.58
C ALA A 239 -14.49 -36.32 -21.49
N LEU A 240 -14.16 -35.56 -20.45
CA LEU A 240 -15.12 -35.20 -19.40
C LEU A 240 -16.27 -34.33 -19.94
N ALA A 241 -15.99 -33.32 -20.74
CA ALA A 241 -17.03 -32.46 -21.34
C ALA A 241 -18.00 -33.31 -22.18
N LYS A 242 -17.47 -34.22 -23.01
CA LYS A 242 -18.24 -35.14 -23.81
C LYS A 242 -19.12 -36.09 -22.96
N SER A 243 -18.57 -36.61 -21.86
CA SER A 243 -19.35 -37.49 -20.95
C SER A 243 -20.51 -36.77 -20.24
N LEU A 244 -20.54 -35.47 -20.28
CA LEU A 244 -21.56 -34.59 -19.68
C LEU A 244 -22.45 -33.89 -20.72
N ASP A 245 -22.39 -34.30 -22.00
CA ASP A 245 -23.11 -33.68 -23.14
C ASP A 245 -22.84 -32.16 -23.23
N ALA A 246 -21.61 -31.73 -22.95
CA ALA A 246 -21.19 -30.31 -22.93
C ALA A 246 -20.00 -30.03 -23.84
N ASP A 247 -19.60 -30.96 -24.71
CA ASP A 247 -18.41 -30.84 -25.57
C ASP A 247 -18.50 -29.64 -26.54
N GLU A 248 -19.64 -29.38 -27.13
CA GLU A 248 -19.86 -28.19 -27.98
C GLU A 248 -19.81 -26.86 -27.21
N ALA A 249 -20.01 -26.90 -25.91
CA ALA A 249 -20.02 -25.73 -25.04
C ALA A 249 -18.68 -25.44 -24.36
N VAL A 250 -17.72 -26.35 -24.41
CA VAL A 250 -16.43 -26.23 -23.74
C VAL A 250 -15.31 -26.10 -24.77
N GLN A 251 -14.73 -24.89 -24.84
CA GLN A 251 -13.57 -24.62 -25.66
C GLN A 251 -12.28 -24.70 -24.81
N ILE A 252 -11.29 -25.47 -25.22
CA ILE A 252 -10.00 -25.58 -24.53
C ILE A 252 -8.90 -25.05 -25.45
N VAL A 253 -8.21 -24.01 -24.98
CA VAL A 253 -7.09 -23.37 -25.67
C VAL A 253 -5.82 -23.65 -24.88
N GLN A 254 -4.97 -24.53 -25.42
CA GLN A 254 -3.69 -24.90 -24.82
C GLN A 254 -2.60 -23.97 -25.31
N GLU A 255 -1.65 -23.61 -24.41
CA GLU A 255 -0.53 -22.70 -24.68
C GLU A 255 -0.97 -21.34 -25.30
N PRO A 256 -2.03 -20.68 -24.77
CA PRO A 256 -2.52 -19.46 -25.35
C PRO A 256 -1.48 -18.33 -25.26
N SER A 257 -1.41 -17.51 -26.28
CA SER A 257 -0.76 -16.21 -26.24
C SER A 257 -1.61 -15.21 -25.42
N ASP A 258 -1.01 -14.10 -25.05
CA ASP A 258 -1.75 -13.00 -24.40
C ASP A 258 -2.86 -12.42 -25.31
N GLU A 259 -2.65 -12.48 -26.62
CA GLU A 259 -3.61 -12.07 -27.63
C GLU A 259 -4.81 -13.02 -27.72
N ASP A 260 -4.56 -14.33 -27.61
CA ASP A 260 -5.63 -15.33 -27.53
C ASP A 260 -6.47 -15.15 -26.26
N ILE A 261 -5.83 -14.91 -25.12
CA ILE A 261 -6.53 -14.64 -23.84
C ILE A 261 -7.37 -13.36 -23.97
N ARG A 262 -6.84 -12.29 -24.55
CA ARG A 262 -7.55 -11.04 -24.81
C ARG A 262 -8.78 -11.26 -25.69
N ALA A 263 -8.63 -12.02 -26.78
CA ALA A 263 -9.74 -12.36 -27.68
C ALA A 263 -10.85 -13.17 -26.97
N LEU A 264 -10.48 -14.10 -26.09
CA LEU A 264 -11.43 -14.85 -25.28
C LEU A 264 -12.16 -13.93 -24.29
N MET A 265 -11.42 -13.06 -23.57
CA MET A 265 -12.01 -12.10 -22.64
C MET A 265 -13.06 -11.22 -23.32
N ALA A 266 -12.79 -10.76 -24.54
CA ALA A 266 -13.71 -9.90 -25.30
C ALA A 266 -15.08 -10.54 -25.59
N THR A 267 -15.19 -11.85 -25.46
CA THR A 267 -16.44 -12.61 -25.68
C THR A 267 -17.08 -13.12 -24.38
N CYS A 268 -16.45 -12.89 -23.25
CA CYS A 268 -16.87 -13.42 -21.95
C CYS A 268 -17.37 -12.30 -21.01
N SER A 269 -18.25 -12.65 -20.08
CA SER A 269 -18.69 -11.78 -19.00
C SER A 269 -18.23 -12.23 -17.61
N ILE A 270 -17.77 -13.48 -17.50
CA ILE A 270 -17.48 -14.12 -16.22
C ILE A 270 -16.06 -14.71 -16.28
N VAL A 271 -15.25 -14.42 -15.27
CA VAL A 271 -14.05 -15.24 -14.99
C VAL A 271 -14.38 -16.25 -13.90
N VAL A 272 -14.11 -17.54 -14.17
CA VAL A 272 -14.40 -18.63 -13.22
C VAL A 272 -13.10 -19.26 -12.69
N SER A 273 -13.05 -19.48 -11.38
CA SER A 273 -11.96 -20.23 -10.73
C SER A 273 -12.55 -21.26 -9.76
N SER A 274 -12.51 -22.52 -10.16
CA SER A 274 -12.97 -23.66 -9.39
C SER A 274 -11.87 -24.32 -8.53
N SER A 275 -10.78 -23.61 -8.30
CA SER A 275 -9.57 -24.08 -7.63
C SER A 275 -9.85 -24.61 -6.21
N GLU A 276 -9.21 -25.71 -5.86
CA GLU A 276 -9.19 -26.25 -4.49
C GLU A 276 -8.17 -25.50 -3.61
N TYR A 277 -7.11 -25.02 -4.22
CA TYR A 277 -6.06 -24.26 -3.56
C TYR A 277 -5.53 -23.14 -4.46
N GLU A 278 -5.40 -21.94 -3.87
CA GLU A 278 -4.78 -20.77 -4.47
C GLU A 278 -3.93 -20.02 -3.45
N GLY A 279 -2.84 -19.43 -3.93
CA GLY A 279 -2.05 -18.52 -3.11
C GLY A 279 -2.68 -17.14 -3.00
N PHE A 280 -3.16 -16.59 -4.13
CA PHE A 280 -3.70 -15.24 -4.20
C PHE A 280 -4.82 -15.09 -5.24
N GLY A 281 -4.79 -15.85 -6.35
CA GLY A 281 -5.79 -15.74 -7.41
C GLY A 281 -5.48 -14.65 -8.45
N LEU A 282 -4.23 -14.53 -8.88
CA LEU A 282 -3.77 -13.52 -9.84
C LEU A 282 -4.64 -13.46 -11.10
N THR A 283 -4.95 -14.64 -11.69
CA THR A 283 -5.74 -14.72 -12.92
C THR A 283 -7.18 -14.26 -12.75
N VAL A 284 -7.74 -14.37 -11.55
CA VAL A 284 -9.06 -13.79 -11.23
C VAL A 284 -9.00 -12.27 -11.25
N ILE A 285 -7.95 -11.69 -10.66
CA ILE A 285 -7.77 -10.22 -10.63
C ILE A 285 -7.46 -9.68 -12.03
N GLU A 286 -6.70 -10.42 -12.85
CA GLU A 286 -6.52 -10.11 -14.28
C GLU A 286 -7.86 -10.12 -15.02
N GLY A 287 -8.71 -11.12 -14.77
CA GLY A 287 -10.07 -11.15 -15.31
C GLY A 287 -10.94 -9.97 -14.84
N MET A 288 -10.85 -9.61 -13.56
CA MET A 288 -11.54 -8.43 -13.02
C MET A 288 -11.05 -7.14 -13.68
N SER A 289 -9.76 -6.99 -13.98
CA SER A 289 -9.23 -5.81 -14.67
C SER A 289 -9.73 -5.70 -16.11
N ALA A 290 -10.06 -6.82 -16.73
CA ALA A 290 -10.72 -6.85 -18.03
C ALA A 290 -12.22 -6.46 -17.97
N GLY A 291 -12.82 -6.46 -16.79
CA GLY A 291 -14.23 -6.21 -16.57
C GLY A 291 -15.08 -7.48 -16.40
N LEU A 292 -14.48 -8.66 -16.26
CA LEU A 292 -15.17 -9.91 -16.01
C LEU A 292 -15.64 -9.98 -14.55
N TRP A 293 -16.87 -10.45 -14.32
CA TRP A 293 -17.35 -10.73 -12.97
C TRP A 293 -16.75 -12.05 -12.45
N PRO A 294 -16.09 -12.06 -11.28
CA PRO A 294 -15.44 -13.27 -10.77
C PRO A 294 -16.43 -14.21 -10.09
N VAL A 295 -16.40 -15.48 -10.49
CA VAL A 295 -17.13 -16.60 -9.89
C VAL A 295 -16.09 -17.62 -9.40
N MET A 296 -16.04 -17.87 -8.09
CA MET A 296 -14.89 -18.49 -7.45
C MET A 296 -15.31 -19.54 -6.42
N SER A 297 -14.44 -20.52 -6.19
CA SER A 297 -14.57 -21.47 -5.07
C SER A 297 -14.57 -20.75 -3.73
N ASN A 298 -15.29 -21.32 -2.75
CA ASN A 298 -15.35 -20.79 -1.40
C ASN A 298 -14.11 -21.18 -0.57
N ILE A 299 -12.92 -20.74 -1.01
CA ILE A 299 -11.63 -20.94 -0.32
C ILE A 299 -11.13 -19.65 0.34
N PRO A 300 -10.24 -19.74 1.36
CA PRO A 300 -9.82 -18.56 2.13
C PRO A 300 -9.35 -17.36 1.30
N PRO A 301 -8.46 -17.49 0.27
CA PRO A 301 -8.02 -16.34 -0.51
C PRO A 301 -9.16 -15.64 -1.26
N PHE A 302 -10.11 -16.40 -1.80
CA PHE A 302 -11.24 -15.84 -2.53
C PHE A 302 -12.29 -15.20 -1.61
N ARG A 303 -12.49 -15.75 -0.38
CA ARG A 303 -13.29 -15.06 0.65
C ARG A 303 -12.69 -13.70 0.99
N GLN A 304 -11.38 -13.64 1.22
CA GLN A 304 -10.68 -12.39 1.51
C GLN A 304 -10.78 -11.39 0.35
N LEU A 305 -10.67 -11.87 -0.90
CA LEU A 305 -10.83 -11.02 -2.08
C LEU A 305 -12.23 -10.40 -2.11
N VAL A 306 -13.29 -11.19 -1.93
CA VAL A 306 -14.69 -10.70 -1.92
C VAL A 306 -14.95 -9.79 -0.73
N GLU A 307 -14.46 -10.11 0.46
CA GLU A 307 -14.59 -9.26 1.66
C GLU A 307 -13.95 -7.88 1.45
N LYS A 308 -12.78 -7.85 0.83
CA LYS A 308 -12.01 -6.62 0.57
C LYS A 308 -12.60 -5.77 -0.55
N THR A 309 -13.06 -6.42 -1.63
CA THR A 309 -13.48 -5.72 -2.86
C THR A 309 -15.00 -5.54 -2.97
N ARG A 310 -15.77 -6.35 -2.26
CA ARG A 310 -17.24 -6.46 -2.40
C ARG A 310 -17.67 -6.86 -3.82
N VAL A 311 -16.77 -7.51 -4.58
CA VAL A 311 -16.98 -7.97 -5.96
C VAL A 311 -16.75 -9.48 -6.04
N GLY A 312 -17.69 -10.19 -6.70
CA GLY A 312 -17.59 -11.62 -6.96
C GLY A 312 -18.66 -12.46 -6.30
N THR A 313 -18.76 -13.68 -6.79
CA THR A 313 -19.67 -14.73 -6.32
C THR A 313 -18.83 -15.91 -5.84
N LEU A 314 -19.08 -16.36 -4.61
CA LEU A 314 -18.46 -17.57 -4.05
C LEU A 314 -19.42 -18.74 -4.21
N LEU A 315 -18.94 -19.87 -4.75
CA LEU A 315 -19.72 -21.07 -4.99
C LEU A 315 -19.06 -22.31 -4.38
N ASP A 316 -19.88 -23.27 -4.02
CA ASP A 316 -19.45 -24.65 -3.76
C ASP A 316 -19.52 -25.45 -5.06
N PHE A 317 -18.39 -25.61 -5.74
CA PHE A 317 -18.32 -26.35 -7.01
C PHE A 317 -18.39 -27.89 -6.84
N ASP A 318 -18.36 -28.43 -5.63
CA ASP A 318 -18.58 -29.85 -5.40
C ASP A 318 -20.06 -30.23 -5.57
N ASP A 319 -20.99 -29.28 -5.32
CA ASP A 319 -22.39 -29.35 -5.73
C ASP A 319 -22.63 -28.51 -6.98
N ALA A 320 -22.36 -29.07 -8.15
CA ALA A 320 -22.49 -28.34 -9.43
C ALA A 320 -23.93 -27.83 -9.69
N ASP A 321 -24.96 -28.60 -9.31
CA ASP A 321 -26.35 -28.20 -9.51
C ASP A 321 -26.79 -27.09 -8.54
N GLY A 322 -26.37 -27.16 -7.28
CA GLY A 322 -26.57 -26.08 -6.31
C GLY A 322 -25.84 -24.82 -6.70
N ALA A 323 -24.58 -24.95 -7.15
CA ALA A 323 -23.80 -23.82 -7.65
C ALA A 323 -24.45 -23.14 -8.87
N ALA A 324 -24.99 -23.94 -9.81
CA ALA A 324 -25.68 -23.42 -10.99
C ALA A 324 -26.94 -22.63 -10.61
N ARG A 325 -27.80 -23.20 -9.75
CA ARG A 325 -29.00 -22.52 -9.26
C ARG A 325 -28.67 -21.21 -8.52
N HIS A 326 -27.65 -21.27 -7.63
CA HIS A 326 -27.22 -20.10 -6.88
C HIS A 326 -26.68 -19.00 -7.80
N PHE A 327 -25.82 -19.34 -8.76
CA PHE A 327 -25.29 -18.37 -9.71
C PHE A 327 -26.39 -17.76 -10.60
N LEU A 328 -27.30 -18.60 -11.13
CA LEU A 328 -28.40 -18.12 -11.97
C LEU A 328 -29.35 -17.19 -11.21
N SER A 329 -29.53 -17.35 -9.91
CA SER A 329 -30.30 -16.40 -9.10
C SER A 329 -29.66 -15.01 -9.02
N GLN A 330 -28.32 -14.92 -9.18
CA GLN A 330 -27.58 -13.66 -9.19
C GLN A 330 -27.41 -13.05 -10.59
N TRP A 331 -27.49 -13.87 -11.63
CA TRP A 331 -27.26 -13.45 -13.02
C TRP A 331 -28.11 -12.26 -13.47
N PRO A 332 -29.42 -12.15 -13.17
CA PRO A 332 -30.21 -10.98 -13.55
C PRO A 332 -29.67 -9.67 -12.98
N ARG A 333 -29.10 -9.72 -11.77
CA ARG A 333 -28.46 -8.53 -11.15
C ARG A 333 -27.12 -8.20 -11.80
N ILE A 334 -26.34 -9.21 -12.19
CA ILE A 334 -25.04 -9.03 -12.86
C ILE A 334 -25.26 -8.48 -14.26
N ALA A 335 -26.22 -9.00 -15.01
CA ALA A 335 -26.53 -8.64 -16.39
C ALA A 335 -27.39 -7.36 -16.51
N GLY A 336 -28.21 -7.02 -15.51
CA GLY A 336 -29.20 -5.94 -15.57
C GLY A 336 -28.59 -4.54 -15.63
N ASP A 337 -27.48 -4.32 -14.90
CA ASP A 337 -26.64 -3.11 -15.02
C ASP A 337 -25.20 -3.56 -15.29
N TYR A 338 -24.99 -4.06 -16.49
CA TYR A 338 -23.76 -4.73 -16.85
C TYR A 338 -22.56 -3.77 -16.92
N ASP A 339 -22.76 -2.55 -17.39
CA ASP A 339 -21.72 -1.53 -17.41
C ASP A 339 -21.24 -1.15 -16.01
N ALA A 340 -22.13 -0.99 -15.05
CA ALA A 340 -21.75 -0.76 -13.67
C ALA A 340 -21.09 -2.00 -13.05
N THR A 341 -21.51 -3.20 -13.43
CA THR A 341 -20.90 -4.46 -12.99
C THR A 341 -19.46 -4.58 -13.48
N ARG A 342 -19.20 -4.29 -14.77
CA ARG A 342 -17.85 -4.23 -15.35
C ARG A 342 -16.97 -3.21 -14.62
N ARG A 343 -17.45 -1.97 -14.49
CA ARG A 343 -16.70 -0.89 -13.80
C ARG A 343 -16.35 -1.27 -12.37
N ARG A 344 -17.26 -1.87 -11.61
CA ARG A 344 -16.97 -2.34 -10.25
C ARG A 344 -15.87 -3.40 -10.22
N ALA A 345 -15.82 -4.32 -11.19
CA ALA A 345 -14.75 -5.30 -11.28
C ALA A 345 -13.40 -4.64 -11.58
N ILE A 346 -13.35 -3.73 -12.56
CA ILE A 346 -12.15 -2.96 -12.93
C ILE A 346 -11.64 -2.12 -11.76
N ASP A 347 -12.50 -1.36 -11.09
CA ASP A 347 -12.15 -0.51 -9.96
C ASP A 347 -11.60 -1.33 -8.78
N ALA A 348 -12.20 -2.50 -8.54
CA ALA A 348 -11.73 -3.43 -7.52
C ALA A 348 -10.33 -3.97 -7.85
N ALA A 349 -10.07 -4.34 -9.11
CA ALA A 349 -8.76 -4.81 -9.57
C ALA A 349 -7.67 -3.72 -9.45
N ALA A 350 -8.02 -2.44 -9.62
CA ALA A 350 -7.07 -1.33 -9.53
C ALA A 350 -6.37 -1.24 -8.16
N ALA A 351 -6.95 -1.80 -7.09
CA ALA A 351 -6.30 -1.88 -5.78
C ALA A 351 -5.04 -2.76 -5.77
N PHE A 352 -4.90 -3.66 -6.74
CA PHE A 352 -3.81 -4.63 -6.87
C PHE A 352 -2.78 -4.24 -7.95
N GLN A 353 -2.86 -3.05 -8.54
CA GLN A 353 -1.88 -2.57 -9.51
C GLN A 353 -0.48 -2.50 -8.92
N TRP A 354 0.53 -2.87 -9.71
CA TRP A 354 1.94 -2.82 -9.32
C TRP A 354 2.37 -1.43 -8.85
N ARG A 355 1.83 -0.37 -9.42
CA ARG A 355 2.11 1.00 -8.96
C ARG A 355 1.74 1.19 -7.48
N ARG A 356 0.55 0.74 -7.06
CA ARG A 356 0.10 0.82 -5.64
C ARG A 356 0.87 -0.14 -4.73
N VAL A 357 1.17 -1.34 -5.21
CA VAL A 357 1.98 -2.31 -4.46
C VAL A 357 3.41 -1.80 -4.29
N GLY A 358 4.01 -1.23 -5.34
CA GLY A 358 5.32 -0.58 -5.28
C GLY A 358 5.39 0.55 -4.25
N GLU A 359 4.32 1.34 -4.07
CA GLU A 359 4.22 2.38 -3.04
C GLU A 359 4.26 1.78 -1.62
N LYS A 360 3.61 0.64 -1.40
CA LYS A 360 3.67 -0.07 -0.11
C LYS A 360 5.09 -0.57 0.20
N TYR A 361 5.79 -1.13 -0.81
CA TYR A 361 7.20 -1.53 -0.67
C TYR A 361 8.11 -0.33 -0.41
N GLU A 362 7.90 0.78 -1.12
CA GLU A 362 8.66 2.00 -0.91
C GLU A 362 8.47 2.55 0.51
N SER A 363 7.24 2.56 1.02
CA SER A 363 6.94 2.91 2.40
C SER A 363 7.65 1.99 3.41
N LEU A 364 7.68 0.67 3.15
CA LEU A 364 8.46 -0.28 3.97
C LEU A 364 9.96 0.06 3.94
N TYR A 365 10.54 0.33 2.78
CA TYR A 365 11.97 0.66 2.65
C TYR A 365 12.31 1.97 3.36
N ARG A 366 11.48 2.99 3.24
CA ARG A 366 11.67 4.27 3.97
C ARG A 366 11.64 4.07 5.48
N SER A 367 10.72 3.23 5.98
CA SER A 367 10.66 2.83 7.38
C SER A 367 11.97 2.16 7.85
N VAL A 368 12.45 1.20 7.07
CA VAL A 368 13.70 0.46 7.33
C VAL A 368 14.94 1.36 7.35
N LEU A 369 14.96 2.37 6.50
CA LEU A 369 16.04 3.36 6.44
C LEU A 369 15.94 4.45 7.52
N GLY A 370 14.91 4.43 8.36
CA GLY A 370 14.63 5.49 9.33
C GLY A 370 14.29 6.83 8.67
N GLN A 371 13.83 6.79 7.41
CA GLN A 371 13.46 7.99 6.64
C GLN A 371 11.97 8.31 6.75
N GLU A 372 11.21 7.41 7.36
CA GLU A 372 9.76 7.56 7.51
C GLU A 372 9.40 8.48 8.67
N VAL A 373 10.16 8.42 9.75
CA VAL A 373 9.94 9.22 10.96
C VAL A 373 11.28 9.73 11.49
N ARG A 374 11.32 11.00 11.91
CA ARG A 374 12.44 11.62 12.63
C ARG A 374 11.96 12.09 13.99
N ALA A 375 12.50 11.52 15.05
CA ALA A 375 12.19 11.95 16.41
C ALA A 375 12.99 13.24 16.73
N ILE A 376 12.30 14.35 16.82
CA ILE A 376 12.88 15.66 17.21
C ILE A 376 12.28 16.03 18.56
N LEU A 377 13.11 16.14 19.59
CA LEU A 377 12.68 16.28 20.99
C LEU A 377 11.64 15.21 21.38
N ASP A 378 11.92 13.96 21.00
CA ASP A 378 11.09 12.77 21.19
C ASP A 378 9.72 12.75 20.46
N VAL A 379 9.36 13.82 19.74
CA VAL A 379 8.15 13.87 18.91
C VAL A 379 8.43 13.21 17.55
N PRO A 380 7.65 12.18 17.14
CA PRO A 380 7.82 11.48 15.87
C PRO A 380 7.26 12.29 14.71
N ILE A 381 8.12 12.95 13.92
CA ILE A 381 7.73 13.73 12.74
C ILE A 381 7.87 12.88 11.49
N LEU A 382 6.79 12.77 10.72
CA LEU A 382 6.75 12.01 9.48
C LEU A 382 7.57 12.68 8.37
N VAL A 383 8.40 11.88 7.70
CA VAL A 383 9.20 12.33 6.55
C VAL A 383 8.45 11.98 5.27
N ARG A 384 7.70 12.93 4.73
CA ARG A 384 6.86 12.76 3.55
C ARG A 384 7.05 13.89 2.55
N THR A 385 6.82 13.58 1.27
CA THR A 385 6.50 14.55 0.22
C THR A 385 4.99 14.84 0.24
N SER A 386 4.55 15.94 -0.40
CA SER A 386 3.12 16.27 -0.49
C SER A 386 2.27 15.14 -1.07
N PRO A 387 2.64 14.47 -2.19
CA PRO A 387 1.87 13.33 -2.70
C PRO A 387 1.77 12.15 -1.72
N GLU A 388 2.85 11.87 -0.98
CA GLU A 388 2.87 10.79 0.03
C GLU A 388 2.01 11.14 1.25
N ALA A 389 1.99 12.40 1.66
CA ALA A 389 1.16 12.89 2.75
C ALA A 389 -0.33 12.84 2.36
N ILE A 390 -0.68 13.26 1.14
CA ILE A 390 -2.04 13.19 0.59
C ILE A 390 -2.52 11.73 0.59
N TRP A 391 -1.73 10.83 0.02
CA TRP A 391 -2.07 9.41 -0.01
C TRP A 391 -2.29 8.82 1.41
N LEU A 392 -1.43 9.18 2.37
CA LEU A 392 -1.56 8.73 3.76
C LEU A 392 -2.88 9.20 4.39
N LEU A 393 -3.25 10.46 4.17
CA LEU A 393 -4.47 11.04 4.73
C LEU A 393 -5.73 10.44 4.08
N ASP A 394 -5.71 10.21 2.77
CA ASP A 394 -6.80 9.55 2.05
C ASP A 394 -6.98 8.09 2.55
N ASP A 395 -5.89 7.34 2.74
CA ASP A 395 -5.92 5.98 3.32
C ASP A 395 -6.47 5.99 4.76
N ARG A 396 -6.08 6.97 5.59
CA ARG A 396 -6.61 7.11 6.96
C ARG A 396 -8.11 7.44 6.96
N PHE A 397 -8.53 8.29 6.07
CA PHE A 397 -9.95 8.61 5.89
C PHE A 397 -10.77 7.37 5.49
N GLU A 398 -10.30 6.59 4.52
CA GLU A 398 -10.96 5.36 4.06
C GLU A 398 -11.06 4.30 5.17
N ARG A 399 -10.07 4.22 6.08
CA ARG A 399 -10.10 3.30 7.23
C ARG A 399 -11.09 3.70 8.32
N GLY A 400 -11.63 4.91 8.28
CA GLY A 400 -12.70 5.37 9.15
C GLY A 400 -12.33 5.63 10.62
N LYS A 401 -11.04 5.55 11.01
CA LYS A 401 -10.60 5.89 12.37
C LYS A 401 -10.36 7.38 12.50
N PRO A 402 -10.89 8.07 13.54
CA PRO A 402 -10.57 9.46 13.81
C PRO A 402 -9.05 9.67 13.90
N THR A 403 -8.53 10.59 13.09
CA THR A 403 -7.09 10.82 12.99
C THR A 403 -6.78 12.30 13.18
N LEU A 404 -6.02 12.63 14.22
CA LEU A 404 -5.51 13.98 14.47
C LEU A 404 -4.25 14.21 13.63
N VAL A 405 -4.22 15.33 12.92
CA VAL A 405 -3.09 15.79 12.12
C VAL A 405 -2.57 17.12 12.68
N ALA A 406 -1.30 17.14 13.03
CA ALA A 406 -0.62 18.31 13.60
C ALA A 406 0.60 18.73 12.75
N PHE A 407 0.97 20.00 12.86
CA PHE A 407 2.12 20.59 12.18
C PHE A 407 3.11 21.11 13.21
N ALA A 408 4.23 20.38 13.37
CA ALA A 408 5.21 20.69 14.40
C ALA A 408 6.26 21.70 13.94
N ASN A 409 6.34 22.82 14.62
CA ASN A 409 7.41 23.81 14.50
C ASN A 409 8.23 23.92 15.80
N ALA A 410 9.30 24.73 15.79
CA ALA A 410 10.17 24.89 16.94
C ALA A 410 9.43 25.31 18.23
N HIS A 411 8.43 26.17 18.12
CA HIS A 411 7.61 26.59 19.26
C HIS A 411 6.77 25.43 19.80
N THR A 412 6.08 24.69 18.92
CA THR A 412 5.30 23.51 19.31
C THR A 412 6.16 22.47 20.01
N LEU A 413 7.34 22.14 19.43
CA LEU A 413 8.26 21.17 19.99
C LEU A 413 8.87 21.61 21.34
N ASN A 414 9.13 22.90 21.52
CA ASN A 414 9.56 23.41 22.82
C ASN A 414 8.50 23.22 23.92
N ARG A 415 7.23 23.35 23.54
CA ARG A 415 6.09 23.15 24.47
C ARG A 415 5.98 21.70 24.91
N THR A 416 6.18 20.73 24.01
CA THR A 416 6.10 19.29 24.37
C THR A 416 7.16 18.87 25.38
N VAL A 417 8.32 19.54 25.42
CA VAL A 417 9.34 19.27 26.43
C VAL A 417 8.92 19.76 27.82
N ALA A 418 8.13 20.83 27.88
CA ALA A 418 7.65 21.41 29.14
C ALA A 418 6.30 20.84 29.61
N ASP A 419 5.53 20.25 28.69
CA ASP A 419 4.17 19.76 28.93
C ASP A 419 4.01 18.30 28.45
N PRO A 420 4.03 17.31 29.37
CA PRO A 420 3.84 15.89 29.04
C PRO A 420 2.49 15.60 28.37
N ALA A 421 1.44 16.36 28.64
CA ALA A 421 0.14 16.17 27.99
C ALA A 421 0.20 16.56 26.52
N ALA A 422 0.81 17.71 26.20
CA ALA A 422 1.05 18.12 24.81
C ALA A 422 1.94 17.10 24.06
N HIS A 423 2.95 16.53 24.75
CA HIS A 423 3.79 15.48 24.18
C HIS A 423 2.96 14.24 23.83
N SER A 424 2.15 13.76 24.77
CA SER A 424 1.31 12.55 24.56
C SER A 424 0.31 12.72 23.40
N ILE A 425 -0.19 13.93 23.16
CA ILE A 425 -1.08 14.22 22.04
C ILE A 425 -0.32 14.07 20.72
N LEU A 426 0.87 14.68 20.59
CA LEU A 426 1.66 14.60 19.37
C LEU A 426 2.25 13.20 19.12
N ASP A 427 2.53 12.42 20.15
CA ASP A 427 3.00 11.03 20.00
C ASP A 427 1.95 10.11 19.34
N ARG A 428 0.66 10.45 19.47
CA ARG A 428 -0.47 9.71 18.87
C ARG A 428 -0.97 10.31 17.55
N ALA A 429 -0.58 11.54 17.24
CA ALA A 429 -1.01 12.26 16.05
C ALA A 429 -0.17 11.90 14.81
N ILE A 430 -0.71 12.17 13.64
CA ILE A 430 0.11 12.34 12.43
C ILE A 430 0.75 13.72 12.53
N VAL A 431 2.09 13.76 12.65
CA VAL A 431 2.83 15.02 12.78
C VAL A 431 3.67 15.27 11.53
N PHE A 432 3.40 16.38 10.86
CA PHE A 432 4.20 16.90 9.75
C PHE A 432 5.11 18.03 10.20
N ASN A 433 6.21 18.24 9.45
CA ASN A 433 7.17 19.28 9.73
C ASN A 433 6.65 20.67 9.28
N ASP A 434 6.85 21.68 10.13
CA ASP A 434 6.51 23.08 9.86
C ASP A 434 7.70 23.99 10.15
N GLY A 435 8.23 24.59 9.10
CA GLY A 435 9.19 25.67 9.16
C GLY A 435 10.66 25.27 9.27
N ILE A 436 11.51 26.29 9.11
CA ILE A 436 12.97 26.15 8.96
C ILE A 436 13.67 25.59 10.21
N GLY A 437 13.15 25.86 11.41
CA GLY A 437 13.75 25.36 12.66
C GLY A 437 13.78 23.84 12.72
N VAL A 438 12.69 23.20 12.29
CA VAL A 438 12.58 21.73 12.26
C VAL A 438 13.48 21.14 11.17
N ASP A 439 13.67 21.83 10.05
CA ASP A 439 14.62 21.44 9.01
C ASP A 439 16.07 21.52 9.49
N ILE A 440 16.45 22.56 10.24
CA ILE A 440 17.78 22.70 10.86
C ILE A 440 18.02 21.55 11.84
N ALA A 441 17.05 21.28 12.71
CA ALA A 441 17.13 20.16 13.65
C ALA A 441 17.30 18.82 12.91
N SER A 442 16.57 18.63 11.85
CA SER A 442 16.65 17.42 11.02
C SER A 442 18.02 17.26 10.35
N ARG A 443 18.62 18.33 9.84
CA ARG A 443 19.98 18.31 9.28
C ARG A 443 21.03 17.97 10.34
N LEU A 444 20.91 18.55 11.52
CA LEU A 444 21.87 18.31 12.62
C LEU A 444 21.76 16.87 13.15
N LEU A 445 20.54 16.40 13.43
CA LEU A 445 20.32 15.08 14.04
C LEU A 445 20.44 13.91 13.04
N PHE A 446 20.03 14.11 11.79
CA PHE A 446 19.88 13.03 10.80
C PHE A 446 20.67 13.26 9.50
N GLY A 447 21.44 14.37 9.39
CA GLY A 447 22.29 14.67 8.23
C GLY A 447 21.56 15.18 7.00
N ARG A 448 20.23 15.41 7.06
CA ARG A 448 19.43 15.85 5.90
C ARG A 448 18.16 16.60 6.32
N ALA A 449 17.71 17.54 5.47
CA ALA A 449 16.44 18.24 5.64
C ALA A 449 15.25 17.31 5.39
N PHE A 450 14.04 17.75 5.76
CA PHE A 450 12.82 17.13 5.25
C PHE A 450 12.70 17.36 3.72
N PRO A 451 12.06 16.45 2.97
CA PRO A 451 11.95 16.57 1.51
C PRO A 451 11.16 17.83 1.12
N GLU A 452 10.12 18.15 1.87
CA GLU A 452 9.26 19.32 1.68
C GLU A 452 8.89 19.93 3.04
N ASN A 453 8.42 21.19 3.03
CA ASN A 453 7.84 21.84 4.19
C ASN A 453 6.32 21.67 4.16
N LEU A 454 5.80 20.73 4.95
CA LEU A 454 4.38 20.38 5.00
C LEU A 454 3.66 21.22 6.07
N ASN A 455 3.77 22.54 6.01
CA ASN A 455 3.10 23.42 6.97
C ASN A 455 1.58 23.49 6.72
N GLY A 456 0.80 23.68 7.79
CA GLY A 456 -0.67 23.64 7.72
C GLY A 456 -1.29 24.68 6.79
N THR A 457 -0.64 25.83 6.60
CA THR A 457 -1.18 26.95 5.81
C THR A 457 -1.04 26.77 4.30
N ASP A 458 0.00 26.05 3.84
CA ASP A 458 0.21 25.74 2.43
C ASP A 458 -0.29 24.34 2.07
N PHE A 459 -0.01 23.37 2.93
CA PHE A 459 -0.35 21.99 2.66
C PHE A 459 -1.87 21.74 2.67
N MET A 460 -2.63 22.36 3.58
CA MET A 460 -4.07 22.09 3.66
C MET A 460 -4.83 22.50 2.38
N PRO A 461 -4.68 23.73 1.82
CA PRO A 461 -5.28 24.06 0.53
C PRO A 461 -4.76 23.20 -0.63
N HIS A 462 -3.48 22.80 -0.59
CA HIS A 462 -2.92 21.89 -1.58
C HIS A 462 -3.53 20.49 -1.49
N TYR A 463 -3.70 19.92 -0.30
CA TYR A 463 -4.35 18.66 -0.05
C TYR A 463 -5.76 18.63 -0.62
N LEU A 464 -6.57 19.64 -0.31
CA LEU A 464 -7.95 19.73 -0.79
C LEU A 464 -8.04 19.82 -2.33
N ARG A 465 -7.06 20.42 -3.02
CA ARG A 465 -7.04 20.47 -4.49
C ARG A 465 -6.58 19.17 -5.15
N GLN A 466 -5.79 18.35 -4.45
CA GLN A 466 -5.13 17.17 -5.04
C GLN A 466 -5.76 15.84 -4.62
N THR A 467 -6.51 15.80 -3.53
CA THR A 467 -7.20 14.59 -3.08
C THR A 467 -8.25 14.13 -4.10
N LYS A 468 -8.47 12.82 -4.17
CA LYS A 468 -9.52 12.23 -5.01
C LYS A 468 -10.89 12.20 -4.33
N ASN A 469 -10.91 12.41 -3.01
CA ASN A 469 -12.11 12.36 -2.21
C ASN A 469 -12.85 13.70 -2.26
N ARG A 470 -14.16 13.68 -2.08
CA ARG A 470 -14.99 14.85 -1.81
C ARG A 470 -15.31 14.87 -0.34
N TYR A 471 -14.98 15.96 0.34
CA TYR A 471 -15.14 16.08 1.77
C TYR A 471 -16.21 17.10 2.14
N ARG A 472 -16.91 16.81 3.25
CA ARG A 472 -17.70 17.75 4.02
C ARG A 472 -16.82 18.32 5.12
N ILE A 473 -16.62 19.63 5.14
CA ILE A 473 -15.62 20.31 5.99
C ILE A 473 -16.33 21.21 7.00
N PHE A 474 -15.98 21.06 8.28
CA PHE A 474 -16.39 22.00 9.32
C PHE A 474 -15.16 22.77 9.84
N MET A 475 -15.33 24.08 10.07
CA MET A 475 -14.23 24.97 10.45
C MET A 475 -14.49 25.57 11.84
N VAL A 476 -13.51 25.45 12.77
CA VAL A 476 -13.61 26.00 14.13
C VAL A 476 -12.36 26.80 14.44
N GLY A 477 -12.49 28.06 14.79
CA GLY A 477 -11.33 28.88 15.15
C GLY A 477 -11.41 30.32 14.68
N ALA A 478 -10.32 31.05 14.88
CA ALA A 478 -10.18 32.47 14.61
C ALA A 478 -11.21 33.34 15.35
N LYS A 479 -11.23 34.64 15.07
CA LYS A 479 -12.20 35.57 15.65
C LYS A 479 -13.56 35.52 14.93
N PRO A 480 -14.67 35.97 15.58
CA PRO A 480 -15.90 36.20 14.88
C PRO A 480 -15.71 37.07 13.62
N GLY A 481 -16.37 36.73 12.53
CA GLY A 481 -16.22 37.41 11.23
C GLY A 481 -15.01 36.98 10.39
N VAL A 482 -13.93 36.46 11.02
CA VAL A 482 -12.75 35.96 10.31
C VAL A 482 -13.04 34.56 9.74
N VAL A 483 -13.58 33.67 10.56
CA VAL A 483 -13.92 32.30 10.12
C VAL A 483 -14.97 32.31 8.99
N ASP A 484 -15.92 33.25 9.01
CA ASP A 484 -16.95 33.41 7.98
C ASP A 484 -16.33 33.72 6.62
N ARG A 485 -15.41 34.71 6.57
CA ARG A 485 -14.65 35.07 5.37
C ARG A 485 -13.73 33.93 4.92
N ALA A 486 -13.07 33.27 5.87
CA ALA A 486 -12.19 32.13 5.58
C ALA A 486 -12.97 30.97 4.95
N ALA A 487 -14.16 30.67 5.45
CA ALA A 487 -15.05 29.64 4.92
C ALA A 487 -15.48 29.94 3.48
N ALA A 488 -15.89 31.18 3.20
CA ALA A 488 -16.24 31.61 1.86
C ALA A 488 -15.06 31.50 0.88
N GLN A 489 -13.85 31.89 1.29
CA GLN A 489 -12.64 31.80 0.47
C GLN A 489 -12.19 30.36 0.26
N LEU A 490 -12.30 29.50 1.26
CA LEU A 490 -11.96 28.07 1.11
C LEU A 490 -12.90 27.37 0.15
N ALA A 491 -14.20 27.68 0.17
CA ALA A 491 -15.17 27.14 -0.79
C ALA A 491 -14.81 27.51 -2.25
N VAL A 492 -14.30 28.73 -2.47
CA VAL A 492 -13.81 29.16 -3.79
C VAL A 492 -12.49 28.47 -4.16
N ALA A 493 -11.57 28.34 -3.21
CA ALA A 493 -10.23 27.75 -3.45
C ALA A 493 -10.26 26.23 -3.64
N ALA A 494 -11.30 25.55 -3.15
CA ALA A 494 -11.44 24.09 -3.20
C ALA A 494 -12.91 23.69 -3.54
N PRO A 495 -13.40 23.99 -4.76
CA PRO A 495 -14.80 23.84 -5.13
C PRO A 495 -15.28 22.38 -5.21
N GLY A 496 -14.35 21.42 -5.12
CA GLY A 496 -14.67 19.98 -5.04
C GLY A 496 -15.20 19.52 -3.68
N HIS A 497 -15.23 20.40 -2.67
CA HIS A 497 -15.60 20.10 -1.28
C HIS A 497 -16.76 20.97 -0.82
N GLU A 498 -17.45 20.54 0.24
CA GLU A 498 -18.58 21.27 0.83
C GLU A 498 -18.19 21.82 2.21
N ILE A 499 -18.31 23.12 2.43
CA ILE A 499 -18.17 23.72 3.76
C ILE A 499 -19.55 23.63 4.44
N VAL A 500 -19.69 22.63 5.34
CA VAL A 500 -20.97 22.29 5.98
C VAL A 500 -21.26 23.12 7.25
N GLY A 501 -20.28 23.90 7.70
CA GLY A 501 -20.46 24.82 8.82
C GLY A 501 -19.16 25.38 9.34
N HIS A 502 -19.29 26.41 10.16
CA HIS A 502 -18.16 27.05 10.83
C HIS A 502 -18.54 27.63 12.18
N SER A 503 -17.55 27.89 13.05
CA SER A 503 -17.68 28.57 14.31
C SER A 503 -16.39 29.28 14.67
N HIS A 504 -16.47 30.45 15.33
CA HIS A 504 -15.28 31.08 15.88
C HIS A 504 -14.66 30.25 17.01
N GLY A 505 -13.39 30.52 17.35
CA GLY A 505 -12.63 29.76 18.35
C GLY A 505 -12.84 30.20 19.82
N TYR A 506 -13.66 31.21 20.07
CA TYR A 506 -13.94 31.78 21.40
C TYR A 506 -15.28 31.27 21.94
N VAL A 507 -15.44 29.95 21.92
CA VAL A 507 -16.66 29.28 22.41
C VAL A 507 -16.49 29.03 23.91
N PRO A 508 -17.44 29.44 24.78
CA PRO A 508 -17.44 29.13 26.19
C PRO A 508 -17.45 27.61 26.44
N ALA A 509 -16.87 27.19 27.56
CA ALA A 509 -16.79 25.75 27.89
C ALA A 509 -18.19 25.08 27.95
N GLU A 510 -19.18 25.81 28.43
CA GLU A 510 -20.58 25.34 28.55
C GLU A 510 -21.23 25.13 27.18
N GLU A 511 -20.81 25.86 26.15
CA GLU A 511 -21.34 25.77 24.78
C GLU A 511 -20.58 24.75 23.90
N THR A 512 -19.44 24.26 24.39
CA THR A 512 -18.61 23.32 23.62
C THR A 512 -19.38 22.04 23.25
N GLY A 513 -20.18 21.51 24.17
CA GLY A 513 -21.02 20.33 23.90
C GLY A 513 -22.04 20.55 22.77
N ALA A 514 -22.67 21.72 22.75
CA ALA A 514 -23.61 22.11 21.68
C ALA A 514 -22.89 22.28 20.32
N LEU A 515 -21.67 22.83 20.34
CA LEU A 515 -20.82 22.94 19.14
C LEU A 515 -20.47 21.54 18.60
N ILE A 516 -20.03 20.61 19.44
CA ILE A 516 -19.67 19.24 19.02
C ILE A 516 -20.89 18.54 18.41
N GLU A 517 -22.08 18.65 19.03
CA GLU A 517 -23.30 18.08 18.50
C GLU A 517 -23.70 18.71 17.15
N ARG A 518 -23.47 20.01 16.96
CA ARG A 518 -23.68 20.70 15.68
C ARG A 518 -22.73 20.17 14.60
N ILE A 519 -21.44 19.93 14.95
CA ILE A 519 -20.46 19.34 14.04
C ILE A 519 -20.92 17.93 13.66
N ARG A 520 -21.31 17.11 14.63
CA ARG A 520 -21.77 15.74 14.40
C ARG A 520 -22.99 15.69 13.48
N ARG A 521 -23.98 16.55 13.70
CA ARG A 521 -25.19 16.65 12.85
C ARG A 521 -24.89 17.13 11.45
N SER A 522 -23.84 17.91 11.26
CA SER A 522 -23.43 18.35 9.94
C SER A 522 -22.84 17.21 9.08
N SER A 523 -22.56 16.04 9.67
CA SER A 523 -21.89 14.91 9.01
C SER A 523 -20.60 15.32 8.31
N ALA A 524 -19.79 16.17 8.96
CA ALA A 524 -18.52 16.61 8.45
C ALA A 524 -17.50 15.46 8.45
N ASP A 525 -16.74 15.33 7.39
CA ASP A 525 -15.63 14.37 7.25
C ASP A 525 -14.34 14.92 7.85
N ILE A 526 -14.11 16.22 7.63
CA ILE A 526 -12.91 16.94 8.05
C ILE A 526 -13.29 18.07 9.03
N LEU A 527 -12.50 18.16 10.11
CA LEU A 527 -12.57 19.23 11.09
C LEU A 527 -11.28 20.06 11.05
N LEU A 528 -11.37 21.32 10.60
CA LEU A 528 -10.25 22.26 10.61
C LEU A 528 -10.32 23.12 11.86
N VAL A 529 -9.25 23.12 12.67
CA VAL A 529 -9.19 23.88 13.92
C VAL A 529 -8.06 24.92 13.89
N ALA A 530 -8.38 26.18 14.11
CA ALA A 530 -7.47 27.33 14.10
C ALA A 530 -7.54 28.12 15.41
N MET A 531 -7.03 27.53 16.50
CA MET A 531 -6.99 28.14 17.84
C MET A 531 -5.57 28.45 18.32
N GLY A 532 -4.57 28.13 17.46
CA GLY A 532 -3.14 28.21 17.78
C GLY A 532 -2.64 27.03 18.62
N ASN A 533 -1.32 26.79 18.54
CA ASN A 533 -0.66 25.72 19.28
C ASN A 533 -0.42 26.12 20.74
N PRO A 534 -0.61 25.23 21.74
CA PRO A 534 -1.05 23.84 21.64
C PRO A 534 -2.57 23.68 21.76
N SER A 535 -3.35 24.76 21.87
CA SER A 535 -4.79 24.72 22.19
C SER A 535 -5.60 23.96 21.13
N GLN A 536 -5.26 24.11 19.85
CA GLN A 536 -5.95 23.42 18.75
C GLN A 536 -5.73 21.89 18.78
N GLU A 537 -4.51 21.43 19.11
CA GLU A 537 -4.21 20.01 19.25
C GLU A 537 -4.91 19.42 20.47
N ALA A 538 -4.91 20.14 21.58
CA ALA A 538 -5.62 19.73 22.81
C ALA A 538 -7.14 19.63 22.58
N TRP A 539 -7.71 20.62 21.89
CA TRP A 539 -9.14 20.63 21.57
C TRP A 539 -9.51 19.50 20.62
N LEU A 540 -8.72 19.28 19.56
CA LEU A 540 -8.92 18.13 18.64
C LEU A 540 -8.80 16.79 19.37
N ASN A 541 -7.79 16.62 20.23
CA ASN A 541 -7.61 15.38 20.99
C ASN A 541 -8.80 15.07 21.91
N ALA A 542 -9.41 16.11 22.46
CA ALA A 542 -10.56 15.95 23.36
C ALA A 542 -11.87 15.65 22.59
N HIS A 543 -12.05 16.20 21.39
CA HIS A 543 -13.38 16.29 20.79
C HIS A 543 -13.50 15.66 19.39
N LEU A 544 -12.40 15.28 18.74
CA LEU A 544 -12.45 14.75 17.37
C LEU A 544 -13.29 13.47 17.27
N ALA A 545 -13.15 12.56 18.22
CA ALA A 545 -13.93 11.31 18.22
C ALA A 545 -15.43 11.57 18.35
N ASP A 546 -15.81 12.47 19.27
CA ASP A 546 -17.21 12.80 19.56
C ASP A 546 -17.85 13.62 18.44
N SER A 547 -17.06 14.35 17.66
CA SER A 547 -17.53 15.14 16.51
C SER A 547 -18.00 14.30 15.33
N GLY A 548 -17.63 13.00 15.26
CA GLY A 548 -17.89 12.11 14.14
C GLY A 548 -16.98 12.33 12.94
N CYS A 549 -16.09 13.34 12.95
CA CYS A 549 -15.15 13.60 11.87
C CYS A 549 -14.03 12.54 11.84
N ARG A 550 -13.62 12.17 10.62
CA ARG A 550 -12.53 11.19 10.42
C ARG A 550 -11.14 11.80 10.42
N LEU A 551 -11.01 13.04 9.97
CA LEU A 551 -9.74 13.77 9.99
C LEU A 551 -9.91 15.10 10.72
N GLY A 552 -9.01 15.39 11.68
CA GLY A 552 -8.95 16.66 12.40
C GLY A 552 -7.59 17.33 12.20
N PHE A 553 -7.56 18.56 11.72
CA PHE A 553 -6.33 19.30 11.42
C PHE A 553 -6.20 20.54 12.30
N GLY A 554 -5.05 20.67 12.99
CA GLY A 554 -4.65 21.90 13.67
C GLY A 554 -3.95 22.84 12.68
N VAL A 555 -4.68 23.76 12.06
CA VAL A 555 -4.19 24.53 10.90
C VAL A 555 -3.59 25.91 11.24
N GLY A 556 -3.53 26.28 12.51
CA GLY A 556 -2.92 27.54 12.96
C GLY A 556 -3.53 28.77 12.30
N ALA A 557 -2.69 29.60 11.64
CA ALA A 557 -3.10 30.87 11.05
C ALA A 557 -3.78 30.74 9.66
N LEU A 558 -4.17 29.54 9.23
CA LEU A 558 -4.77 29.35 7.90
C LEU A 558 -6.00 30.23 7.68
N PHE A 559 -6.86 30.37 8.70
CA PHE A 559 -8.09 31.16 8.57
C PHE A 559 -7.81 32.66 8.45
N ASP A 560 -6.81 33.17 9.18
CA ASP A 560 -6.39 34.57 9.07
C ASP A 560 -5.84 34.89 7.67
N PHE A 561 -5.12 33.95 7.05
CA PHE A 561 -4.63 34.09 5.67
C PHE A 561 -5.75 34.00 4.63
N LEU A 562 -6.68 33.07 4.79
CA LEU A 562 -7.82 32.94 3.87
C LEU A 562 -8.74 34.16 3.96
N ALA A 563 -8.97 34.69 5.16
CA ALA A 563 -9.78 35.89 5.37
C ALA A 563 -9.12 37.17 4.85
N GLY A 564 -7.82 37.16 4.55
CA GLY A 564 -7.05 38.33 4.13
C GLY A 564 -6.62 39.25 5.29
N ASP A 565 -6.86 38.88 6.55
CA ASP A 565 -6.50 39.68 7.73
C ASP A 565 -4.99 39.72 7.94
N VAL A 566 -4.25 38.70 7.51
CA VAL A 566 -2.79 38.66 7.53
C VAL A 566 -2.27 38.52 6.11
N PRO A 567 -1.50 39.49 5.59
CA PRO A 567 -0.93 39.39 4.26
C PRO A 567 0.16 38.30 4.21
N ARG A 568 0.15 37.48 3.17
CA ARG A 568 1.21 36.48 2.93
C ARG A 568 2.50 37.16 2.47
N ALA A 569 3.62 36.55 2.84
CA ALA A 569 4.90 36.92 2.27
C ALA A 569 4.94 36.70 0.75
N PRO A 570 5.59 37.54 -0.03
CA PRO A 570 5.80 37.34 -1.45
C PRO A 570 6.40 35.96 -1.77
N GLU A 571 6.11 35.44 -2.95
CA GLU A 571 6.48 34.07 -3.32
C GLU A 571 8.00 33.82 -3.26
N TRP A 572 8.82 34.80 -3.67
CA TRP A 572 10.27 34.71 -3.57
C TRP A 572 10.78 34.62 -2.12
N VAL A 573 10.10 35.30 -1.15
CA VAL A 573 10.44 35.21 0.29
C VAL A 573 10.10 33.81 0.81
N ARG A 574 8.98 33.22 0.36
CA ARG A 574 8.56 31.89 0.74
C ARG A 574 9.47 30.80 0.14
N SER A 575 9.92 30.97 -1.10
CA SER A 575 10.82 30.01 -1.79
C SER A 575 12.17 29.89 -1.08
N VAL A 576 12.69 30.99 -0.50
CA VAL A 576 13.92 30.98 0.31
C VAL A 576 13.67 30.69 1.80
N ARG A 577 12.43 30.33 2.17
CA ARG A 577 12.01 29.98 3.55
C ARG A 577 12.19 31.10 4.58
N LEU A 578 12.15 32.36 4.16
CA LEU A 578 12.27 33.54 5.01
C LEU A 578 10.91 34.20 5.37
N GLU A 579 9.80 33.50 5.23
CA GLU A 579 8.46 33.99 5.60
C GLU A 579 8.39 34.46 7.06
N TRP A 580 9.13 33.78 7.95
CA TRP A 580 9.18 34.14 9.37
C TRP A 580 9.75 35.54 9.63
N THR A 581 10.75 36.00 8.86
CA THR A 581 11.32 37.36 8.98
C THR A 581 10.31 38.40 8.53
N TYR A 582 9.62 38.14 7.41
CA TYR A 582 8.56 39.01 6.92
C TYR A 582 7.43 39.17 7.96
N ARG A 583 7.01 38.06 8.58
CA ARG A 583 6.00 38.09 9.65
C ARG A 583 6.48 38.79 10.91
N LEU A 584 7.75 38.62 11.30
CA LEU A 584 8.33 39.32 12.45
C LEU A 584 8.33 40.81 12.25
N MET A 585 8.65 41.28 11.04
CA MET A 585 8.61 42.75 10.73
C MET A 585 7.18 43.30 10.74
N ARG A 586 6.18 42.51 10.41
CA ARG A 586 4.78 42.96 10.38
C ARG A 586 4.09 42.88 11.73
N GLU A 587 4.41 41.88 12.56
CA GLU A 587 3.79 41.63 13.86
C GLU A 587 4.86 41.48 14.97
N PRO A 588 5.75 42.47 15.20
CA PRO A 588 6.88 42.31 16.13
C PRO A 588 6.43 42.04 17.56
N GLY A 589 5.39 42.71 18.05
CA GLY A 589 4.89 42.53 19.42
C GLY A 589 4.39 41.13 19.75
N ARG A 590 3.85 40.42 18.78
CA ARG A 590 3.31 39.06 18.93
C ARG A 590 4.34 37.95 18.69
N LEU A 591 5.33 38.21 17.76
CA LEU A 591 6.19 37.16 17.25
C LEU A 591 7.63 37.19 17.74
N TRP A 592 8.11 38.30 18.37
CA TRP A 592 9.50 38.42 18.81
C TRP A 592 9.93 37.30 19.79
N ARG A 593 9.07 36.97 20.79
CA ARG A 593 9.38 35.88 21.73
C ARG A 593 9.56 34.54 21.03
N ARG A 594 8.69 34.27 20.05
CA ARG A 594 8.73 33.00 19.27
C ARG A 594 10.03 32.84 18.48
N TYR A 595 10.56 33.94 17.92
CA TYR A 595 11.75 33.85 17.07
C TYR A 595 13.04 34.19 17.79
N LEU A 596 13.05 35.11 18.72
CA LEU A 596 14.25 35.55 19.43
C LEU A 596 14.48 34.82 20.76
N VAL A 597 13.48 34.15 21.33
CA VAL A 597 13.61 33.39 22.57
C VAL A 597 13.40 31.89 22.32
N ASP A 598 12.28 31.49 21.74
CA ASP A 598 11.96 30.07 21.59
C ASP A 598 12.88 29.36 20.60
N MET A 599 13.32 30.01 19.52
CA MET A 599 14.21 29.42 18.53
C MET A 599 15.61 29.11 19.12
N PRO A 600 16.31 30.02 19.82
CA PRO A 600 17.57 29.68 20.52
C PRO A 600 17.39 28.53 21.54
N ILE A 601 16.33 28.57 22.34
CA ILE A 601 16.03 27.48 23.29
C ILE A 601 15.86 26.16 22.55
N PHE A 602 15.12 26.14 21.45
CA PHE A 602 14.94 24.96 20.62
C PHE A 602 16.29 24.44 20.09
N LEU A 603 17.10 25.30 19.50
CA LEU A 603 18.41 24.90 18.97
C LEU A 603 19.35 24.35 20.05
N THR A 604 19.35 24.94 21.24
CA THR A 604 20.13 24.43 22.39
C THR A 604 19.68 23.02 22.78
N ARG A 605 18.38 22.77 22.81
CA ARG A 605 17.82 21.42 23.08
C ARG A 605 18.19 20.42 21.99
N ILE A 606 18.18 20.83 20.72
CA ILE A 606 18.59 19.98 19.59
C ILE A 606 20.08 19.64 19.67
N VAL A 607 20.95 20.59 20.02
CA VAL A 607 22.38 20.31 20.23
C VAL A 607 22.58 19.31 21.38
N ARG A 608 21.84 19.45 22.49
CA ARG A 608 21.87 18.47 23.58
C ARG A 608 21.42 17.07 23.12
N GLN A 609 20.33 16.98 22.37
CA GLN A 609 19.86 15.71 21.80
C GLN A 609 20.93 15.10 20.88
N TRP A 610 21.61 15.91 20.08
CA TRP A 610 22.68 15.47 19.19
C TRP A 610 23.89 14.94 19.95
N LEU A 611 24.34 15.66 20.99
CA LEU A 611 25.47 15.26 21.85
C LEU A 611 25.18 13.96 22.62
N ASN A 612 23.95 13.78 23.10
CA ASN A 612 23.54 12.57 23.83
C ASN A 612 23.35 11.35 22.93
N GLY A 613 23.62 11.43 21.63
CA GLY A 613 23.57 10.30 20.70
C GLY A 613 22.17 9.69 20.49
N ALA A 614 21.12 10.35 20.91
CA ALA A 614 19.73 9.87 20.84
C ALA A 614 19.22 9.85 19.39
N ARG A 615 19.77 8.96 18.55
CA ARG A 615 19.26 8.65 17.19
C ARG A 615 18.17 7.57 17.28
N VAL A 616 17.09 7.85 18.01
CA VAL A 616 16.01 6.88 18.16
C VAL A 616 15.03 7.03 17.00
N SER A 617 15.08 6.11 16.05
CA SER A 617 14.00 5.89 15.08
C SER A 617 12.88 5.14 15.78
N ARG A 618 11.81 5.83 16.21
CA ARG A 618 10.57 5.18 16.64
C ARG A 618 9.65 5.03 15.42
N VAL A 619 9.05 3.86 15.29
CA VAL A 619 7.97 3.61 14.32
C VAL A 619 6.69 4.21 14.92
N PRO A 620 5.90 5.00 14.18
CA PRO A 620 4.64 5.54 14.69
C PRO A 620 3.67 4.41 15.09
N PRO A 621 2.77 4.64 16.05
CA PRO A 621 1.75 3.68 16.41
C PRO A 621 0.86 3.35 15.20
N SER A 622 0.52 2.09 15.08
CA SER A 622 -0.27 1.45 14.01
C SER A 622 -1.74 1.91 13.99
#